data_9dc55c5aac07fa56fd8ef54066bf3569
#
_entry.id   9dc55c5aac07fa56fd8ef54066bf3569
#
_cell.length_a   1.000
_cell.length_b   1.000
_cell.length_c   1.000
_cell.angle_alpha   90.00
_cell.angle_beta   90.00
_cell.angle_gamma   90.00
#
_symmetry.space_group_name_H-M   'P 1'
#
loop_
_entity.id
_entity.type
_entity.pdbx_description
1 polymer ?
#
loop_
_entity_poly.entity_id
_entity_poly.type
_entity_poly.pdbx_seq_one_letter_code
_entity_poly.pdbx_strand_id
1 'polypeptide(L)'
;MINIAICDDDTFFIDYIEKVIVEVNGSDKDINFYEYTKGKVFLWDVEDGMDIDLLILDIKLDDAMGDQVAVEFRKKHLNTTLVFCSGFCNPSPEMIKIAPYRFLIKQYSREKMLDECEEIIDYLKNKRTVPMIKGYKEREHFQIESDDIMYISIARRGTNIDRKSVV
;
A
#
# COMPACT_ATOMS: atom_id res chain seq x y z
N MET A 1 2.34 13.97 5.71
CA MET A 1 3.56 13.18 5.48
C MET A 1 3.15 11.79 5.02
N ILE A 2 3.70 11.27 3.93
CA ILE A 2 3.38 9.96 3.33
C ILE A 2 4.46 8.98 3.79
N ASN A 3 4.05 7.86 4.39
CA ASN A 3 4.97 6.82 4.84
C ASN A 3 5.07 5.71 3.79
N ILE A 4 6.22 5.56 3.18
CA ILE A 4 6.48 4.60 2.10
C ILE A 4 7.50 3.58 2.58
N ALA A 5 7.12 2.31 2.62
CA ALA A 5 8.04 1.21 2.81
C ALA A 5 8.46 0.62 1.46
N ILE A 6 9.74 0.39 1.28
CA ILE A 6 10.31 -0.27 0.10
C ILE A 6 11.06 -1.50 0.59
N CYS A 7 10.66 -2.66 0.11
CA CYS A 7 11.27 -3.93 0.47
C CYS A 7 11.79 -4.63 -0.79
N ASP A 8 13.11 -4.59 -0.98
CA ASP A 8 13.83 -5.08 -2.16
C ASP A 8 15.27 -5.43 -1.77
N ASP A 9 15.81 -6.57 -2.18
CA ASP A 9 17.19 -6.94 -1.90
C ASP A 9 18.21 -6.19 -2.77
N ASP A 10 17.75 -5.54 -3.86
CA ASP A 10 18.54 -4.64 -4.69
C ASP A 10 18.52 -3.19 -4.16
N THR A 11 19.53 -2.83 -3.39
CA THR A 11 19.66 -1.47 -2.83
C THR A 11 19.76 -0.38 -3.91
N PHE A 12 20.30 -0.69 -5.09
CA PHE A 12 20.34 0.27 -6.21
C PHE A 12 18.95 0.56 -6.73
N PHE A 13 18.06 -0.44 -6.72
CA PHE A 13 16.69 -0.23 -7.10
C PHE A 13 15.92 0.57 -6.03
N ILE A 14 16.18 0.33 -4.75
CA ILE A 14 15.62 1.15 -3.65
C ILE A 14 15.98 2.63 -3.87
N ASP A 15 17.27 2.93 -3.99
CA ASP A 15 17.77 4.31 -4.27
C ASP A 15 17.16 4.93 -5.54
N TYR A 16 16.94 4.11 -6.56
CA TYR A 16 16.37 4.56 -7.81
C TYR A 16 14.90 4.95 -7.66
N ILE A 17 14.09 4.06 -7.07
CA ILE A 17 12.65 4.29 -6.94
C ILE A 17 12.34 5.45 -5.99
N GLU A 18 13.13 5.64 -4.93
CA GLU A 18 13.03 6.81 -4.05
C GLU A 18 13.23 8.11 -4.82
N LYS A 19 14.29 8.19 -5.64
CA LYS A 19 14.55 9.37 -6.47
C LYS A 19 13.41 9.66 -7.44
N VAL A 20 12.84 8.62 -8.04
CA VAL A 20 11.68 8.75 -8.94
C VAL A 20 10.47 9.29 -8.16
N ILE A 21 10.18 8.73 -6.99
CA ILE A 21 9.06 9.17 -6.15
C ILE A 21 9.22 10.62 -5.69
N VAL A 22 10.42 11.01 -5.26
CA VAL A 22 10.71 12.41 -4.86
C VAL A 22 10.53 13.36 -6.03
N GLU A 23 10.98 12.96 -7.22
CA GLU A 23 10.83 13.78 -8.43
C GLU A 23 9.37 14.02 -8.80
N VAL A 24 8.53 12.97 -8.83
CA VAL A 24 7.10 13.11 -9.15
C VAL A 24 6.32 13.80 -8.04
N ASN A 25 6.73 13.66 -6.79
CA ASN A 25 6.10 14.38 -5.67
C ASN A 25 6.47 15.87 -5.62
N GLY A 26 7.58 16.25 -6.27
CA GLY A 26 8.13 17.61 -6.27
C GLY A 26 8.84 18.03 -4.98
N SER A 27 8.89 17.18 -3.96
CA SER A 27 9.57 17.43 -2.69
C SER A 27 9.78 16.13 -1.91
N ASP A 28 10.86 16.04 -1.15
CA ASP A 28 11.13 14.97 -0.18
C ASP A 28 10.51 15.25 1.21
N LYS A 29 10.16 16.50 1.50
CA LYS A 29 9.75 16.95 2.84
C LYS A 29 8.47 16.31 3.38
N ASP A 30 7.63 15.81 2.49
CA ASP A 30 6.33 15.24 2.84
C ASP A 30 6.31 13.71 2.78
N ILE A 31 7.48 13.08 2.59
CA ILE A 31 7.62 11.64 2.48
C ILE A 31 8.63 11.12 3.50
N ASN A 32 8.26 10.02 4.18
CA ASN A 32 9.18 9.21 4.97
C ASN A 32 9.40 7.90 4.24
N PHE A 33 10.64 7.56 3.97
CA PHE A 33 11.02 6.27 3.41
C PHE A 33 11.51 5.32 4.51
N TYR A 34 11.11 4.05 4.39
CA TYR A 34 11.54 2.95 5.24
C TYR A 34 12.06 1.83 4.32
N GLU A 35 13.35 1.60 4.36
CA GLU A 35 14.06 0.71 3.46
C GLU A 35 14.32 -0.64 4.09
N TYR A 36 14.00 -1.71 3.38
CA TYR A 36 14.21 -3.07 3.83
C TYR A 36 14.82 -3.91 2.71
N THR A 37 15.90 -4.62 3.02
CA THR A 37 16.51 -5.59 2.10
C THR A 37 16.07 -7.02 2.37
N LYS A 38 15.21 -7.24 3.39
CA LYS A 38 14.72 -8.55 3.80
C LYS A 38 13.26 -8.49 4.21
N GLY A 39 12.46 -9.40 3.65
CA GLY A 39 11.04 -9.48 3.94
C GLY A 39 10.72 -9.81 5.40
N LYS A 40 11.54 -10.66 6.05
CA LYS A 40 11.36 -11.01 7.46
C LYS A 40 11.63 -9.84 8.41
N VAL A 41 12.62 -9.01 8.09
CA VAL A 41 12.93 -7.80 8.88
C VAL A 41 11.79 -6.79 8.74
N PHE A 42 11.33 -6.57 7.51
CA PHE A 42 10.15 -5.74 7.24
C PHE A 42 8.94 -6.19 8.07
N LEU A 43 8.59 -7.49 8.02
CA LEU A 43 7.44 -8.02 8.77
C LEU A 43 7.59 -7.83 10.26
N TRP A 44 8.78 -7.97 10.80
CA TRP A 44 9.04 -7.76 12.23
C TRP A 44 8.81 -6.29 12.64
N ASP A 45 9.38 -5.35 11.90
CA ASP A 45 9.25 -3.92 12.20
C ASP A 45 7.80 -3.43 12.11
N VAL A 46 7.02 -3.93 11.13
CA VAL A 46 5.61 -3.52 10.98
C VAL A 46 4.68 -4.14 12.02
N GLU A 47 5.10 -5.18 12.74
CA GLU A 47 4.33 -5.75 13.86
C GLU A 47 4.11 -4.75 14.99
N ASP A 48 5.03 -3.82 15.21
CA ASP A 48 4.98 -2.80 16.26
C ASP A 48 4.02 -1.62 15.96
N GLY A 49 3.21 -1.73 14.90
CA GLY A 49 2.15 -0.75 14.62
C GLY A 49 2.60 0.44 13.77
N MET A 50 3.62 0.27 12.94
CA MET A 50 4.05 1.27 11.97
C MET A 50 2.92 1.60 10.98
N ASP A 51 2.62 2.88 10.83
CA ASP A 51 1.62 3.36 9.85
C ASP A 51 2.29 3.52 8.48
N ILE A 52 1.91 2.69 7.53
CA ILE A 52 2.45 2.66 6.17
C ILE A 52 1.33 2.94 5.17
N ASP A 53 1.50 3.97 4.35
CA ASP A 53 0.56 4.34 3.30
C ASP A 53 0.78 3.54 2.01
N LEU A 54 2.05 3.30 1.68
CA LEU A 54 2.49 2.55 0.50
C LEU A 54 3.55 1.53 0.88
N LEU A 55 3.36 0.30 0.42
CA LEU A 55 4.39 -0.73 0.39
C LEU A 55 4.74 -1.05 -1.07
N ILE A 56 6.01 -0.82 -1.44
CA ILE A 56 6.61 -1.30 -2.69
C ILE A 56 7.40 -2.55 -2.33
N LEU A 57 7.05 -3.68 -2.91
CA LEU A 57 7.54 -4.99 -2.49
C LEU A 57 8.05 -5.78 -3.69
N ASP A 58 9.32 -6.18 -3.66
CA ASP A 58 9.83 -7.13 -4.65
C ASP A 58 9.14 -8.49 -4.50
N ILE A 59 8.85 -9.09 -5.64
CA ILE A 59 8.26 -10.43 -5.71
C ILE A 59 9.25 -11.49 -5.23
N LYS A 60 10.54 -11.27 -5.42
CA LYS A 60 11.58 -12.26 -5.10
C LYS A 60 12.67 -11.60 -4.26
N LEU A 61 12.59 -11.80 -2.96
CA LEU A 61 13.62 -11.41 -2.00
C LEU A 61 14.56 -12.57 -1.70
N ASP A 62 15.76 -12.28 -1.24
CA ASP A 62 16.75 -13.30 -0.86
C ASP A 62 16.28 -14.23 0.26
N ASP A 63 15.44 -13.73 1.17
CA ASP A 63 15.00 -14.45 2.38
C ASP A 63 13.54 -14.91 2.38
N ALA A 64 12.74 -14.45 1.41
CA ALA A 64 11.31 -14.77 1.31
C ALA A 64 10.75 -14.48 -0.09
N MET A 65 9.59 -15.07 -0.40
CA MET A 65 8.80 -14.68 -1.56
C MET A 65 7.88 -13.51 -1.20
N GLY A 66 7.86 -12.47 -2.03
CA GLY A 66 7.09 -11.25 -1.78
C GLY A 66 5.59 -11.48 -1.63
N ASP A 67 5.00 -12.48 -2.31
CA ASP A 67 3.61 -12.84 -2.12
C ASP A 67 3.33 -13.35 -0.70
N GLN A 68 4.24 -14.14 -0.11
CA GLN A 68 4.13 -14.61 1.27
C GLN A 68 4.26 -13.45 2.27
N VAL A 69 5.22 -12.55 2.04
CA VAL A 69 5.37 -11.32 2.83
C VAL A 69 4.10 -10.47 2.76
N ALA A 70 3.54 -10.30 1.57
CA ALA A 70 2.32 -9.52 1.39
C ALA A 70 1.09 -10.14 2.07
N VAL A 71 0.95 -11.47 2.05
CA VAL A 71 -0.13 -12.19 2.78
C VAL A 71 -0.04 -11.95 4.28
N GLU A 72 1.15 -12.07 4.87
CA GLU A 72 1.34 -11.81 6.30
C GLU A 72 1.07 -10.33 6.64
N PHE A 73 1.61 -9.42 5.85
CA PHE A 73 1.40 -7.98 6.00
C PHE A 73 -0.09 -7.60 5.95
N ARG A 74 -0.84 -8.15 5.01
CA ARG A 74 -2.28 -7.89 4.85
C ARG A 74 -3.13 -8.30 6.04
N LYS A 75 -2.69 -9.20 6.90
CA LYS A 75 -3.45 -9.60 8.10
C LYS A 75 -3.68 -8.42 9.05
N LYS A 76 -2.77 -7.45 9.07
CA LYS A 76 -2.82 -6.28 9.97
C LYS A 76 -2.99 -4.95 9.23
N HIS A 77 -2.54 -4.87 7.98
CA HIS A 77 -2.47 -3.64 7.17
C HIS A 77 -3.39 -3.70 5.94
N LEU A 78 -4.71 -3.81 6.18
CA LEU A 78 -5.70 -3.98 5.12
C LEU A 78 -5.78 -2.78 4.16
N ASN A 79 -5.55 -1.57 4.66
CA ASN A 79 -5.75 -0.33 3.92
C ASN A 79 -4.47 0.24 3.30
N THR A 80 -3.31 -0.35 3.57
CA THR A 80 -2.05 0.08 2.96
C THR A 80 -2.09 -0.18 1.45
N THR A 81 -1.70 0.79 0.65
CA THR A 81 -1.54 0.60 -0.78
C THR A 81 -0.36 -0.33 -1.03
N LEU A 82 -0.58 -1.42 -1.73
CA LEU A 82 0.46 -2.41 -2.05
C LEU A 82 0.79 -2.34 -3.54
N VAL A 83 2.06 -2.20 -3.84
CA VAL A 83 2.61 -2.27 -5.19
C VAL A 83 3.67 -3.35 -5.22
N PHE A 84 3.50 -4.33 -6.10
CA PHE A 84 4.57 -5.27 -6.38
C PHE A 84 5.54 -4.70 -7.39
N CYS A 85 6.83 -4.97 -7.21
CA CYS A 85 7.86 -4.64 -8.16
C CYS A 85 8.66 -5.89 -8.53
N SER A 86 9.00 -6.09 -9.79
CA SER A 86 9.76 -7.27 -10.20
C SER A 86 10.56 -7.05 -11.47
N GLY A 87 11.67 -7.78 -11.56
CA GLY A 87 12.46 -7.90 -12.80
C GLY A 87 11.74 -8.68 -13.90
N PHE A 88 10.83 -9.60 -13.54
CA PHE A 88 10.07 -10.43 -14.47
C PHE A 88 8.65 -10.57 -13.96
N CYS A 89 7.72 -9.90 -14.59
CA CYS A 89 6.34 -9.90 -14.11
C CYS A 89 5.45 -10.86 -14.87
N ASN A 90 5.16 -12.01 -14.23
CA ASN A 90 3.90 -12.71 -14.43
C ASN A 90 3.27 -12.85 -13.03
N PRO A 91 2.31 -11.98 -12.67
CA PRO A 91 1.63 -12.08 -11.39
C PRO A 91 0.94 -13.45 -11.29
N SER A 92 1.19 -14.15 -10.17
CA SER A 92 0.48 -15.37 -9.87
C SER A 92 -1.00 -15.09 -9.51
N PRO A 93 -1.90 -16.07 -9.67
CA PRO A 93 -3.28 -15.91 -9.19
C PRO A 93 -3.37 -15.57 -7.70
N GLU A 94 -2.40 -16.04 -6.89
CA GLU A 94 -2.29 -15.74 -5.46
C GLU A 94 -1.99 -14.27 -5.22
N MET A 95 -1.09 -13.67 -5.99
CA MET A 95 -0.78 -12.24 -5.91
C MET A 95 -1.99 -11.36 -6.23
N ILE A 96 -2.82 -11.77 -7.20
CA ILE A 96 -4.05 -11.05 -7.55
C ILE A 96 -5.04 -11.04 -6.38
N LYS A 97 -5.15 -12.14 -5.62
CA LYS A 97 -6.04 -12.24 -4.45
C LYS A 97 -5.65 -11.32 -3.30
N ILE A 98 -4.38 -10.91 -3.22
CA ILE A 98 -3.88 -9.95 -2.22
C ILE A 98 -4.37 -8.52 -2.53
N ALA A 99 -4.98 -8.31 -3.71
CA ALA A 99 -5.47 -7.04 -4.21
C ALA A 99 -4.38 -5.94 -4.18
N PRO A 100 -3.27 -6.12 -4.90
CA PRO A 100 -2.30 -5.04 -5.06
C PRO A 100 -2.92 -3.93 -5.90
N TYR A 101 -2.51 -2.71 -5.61
CA TYR A 101 -2.92 -1.56 -6.41
C TYR A 101 -2.30 -1.62 -7.81
N ARG A 102 -1.00 -2.03 -7.89
CA ARG A 102 -0.26 -2.03 -9.16
C ARG A 102 0.90 -3.04 -9.13
N PHE A 103 1.35 -3.39 -10.35
CA PHE A 103 2.58 -4.14 -10.59
C PHE A 103 3.53 -3.26 -11.39
N LEU A 104 4.74 -3.02 -10.88
CA LEU A 104 5.83 -2.32 -11.56
C LEU A 104 6.83 -3.33 -12.10
N ILE A 105 7.40 -3.04 -13.27
CA ILE A 105 8.48 -3.82 -13.86
C ILE A 105 9.77 -3.03 -13.73
N LYS A 106 10.80 -3.60 -13.07
CA LYS A 106 12.09 -2.91 -12.83
C LYS A 106 12.77 -2.42 -14.10
N GLN A 107 12.51 -3.08 -15.26
CA GLN A 107 13.07 -2.72 -16.55
C GLN A 107 12.27 -1.65 -17.32
N TYR A 108 11.26 -1.04 -16.75
CA TYR A 108 10.61 0.10 -17.40
C TYR A 108 11.62 1.19 -17.75
N SER A 109 11.39 1.89 -18.86
CA SER A 109 12.13 3.11 -19.14
C SER A 109 11.90 4.11 -18.00
N ARG A 110 12.85 5.05 -17.84
CA ARG A 110 12.71 6.08 -16.80
C ARG A 110 11.41 6.86 -16.94
N GLU A 111 11.03 7.23 -18.16
CA GLU A 111 9.76 7.92 -18.44
C GLU A 111 8.56 7.10 -17.97
N LYS A 112 8.52 5.81 -18.34
CA LYS A 112 7.43 4.93 -17.91
C LYS A 112 7.39 4.76 -16.39
N MET A 113 8.53 4.68 -15.72
CA MET A 113 8.59 4.59 -14.27
C MET A 113 8.09 5.87 -13.59
N LEU A 114 8.42 7.05 -14.15
CA LEU A 114 7.89 8.33 -13.68
C LEU A 114 6.36 8.38 -13.80
N ASP A 115 5.80 8.03 -14.96
CA ASP A 115 4.35 7.99 -15.18
C ASP A 115 3.64 7.07 -14.16
N GLU A 116 4.18 5.86 -13.96
CA GLU A 116 3.60 4.89 -13.01
C GLU A 116 3.66 5.40 -11.56
N CYS A 117 4.79 5.99 -11.16
CA CYS A 117 4.94 6.54 -9.80
C CYS A 117 4.07 7.79 -9.60
N GLU A 118 3.90 8.64 -10.62
CA GLU A 118 2.99 9.79 -10.55
C GLU A 118 1.56 9.34 -10.25
N GLU A 119 1.05 8.35 -10.98
CA GLU A 119 -0.27 7.80 -10.74
C GLU A 119 -0.42 7.19 -9.34
N ILE A 120 0.64 6.52 -8.81
CA ILE A 120 0.63 5.96 -7.45
C ILE A 120 0.57 7.08 -6.41
N ILE A 121 1.40 8.11 -6.55
CA ILE A 121 1.46 9.24 -5.60
C ILE A 121 0.15 10.05 -5.63
N ASP A 122 -0.41 10.29 -6.80
CA ASP A 122 -1.70 10.97 -6.94
C ASP A 122 -2.83 10.17 -6.31
N TYR A 123 -2.85 8.85 -6.48
CA TYR A 123 -3.80 7.98 -5.79
C TYR A 123 -3.67 8.09 -4.27
N LEU A 124 -2.45 8.06 -3.72
CA LEU A 124 -2.22 8.19 -2.28
C LEU A 124 -2.68 9.54 -1.74
N LYS A 125 -2.40 10.63 -2.46
CA LYS A 125 -2.85 11.98 -2.09
C LYS A 125 -4.38 12.05 -2.05
N ASN A 126 -5.04 11.53 -3.07
CA ASN A 126 -6.49 11.49 -3.16
C ASN A 126 -7.12 10.60 -2.07
N LYS A 127 -6.55 9.42 -1.82
CA LYS A 127 -7.00 8.51 -0.77
C LYS A 127 -6.95 9.14 0.61
N ARG A 128 -5.96 9.97 0.90
CA ARG A 128 -5.83 10.69 2.18
C ARG A 128 -6.85 11.81 2.36
N THR A 129 -7.39 12.34 1.28
CA THR A 129 -8.41 13.40 1.35
C THR A 129 -9.81 12.84 1.61
N VAL A 130 -10.01 11.54 1.43
CA VAL A 130 -11.29 10.88 1.71
C VAL A 130 -11.41 10.63 3.22
N PRO A 131 -12.35 11.28 3.93
CA PRO A 131 -12.52 11.05 5.36
C PRO A 131 -12.88 9.59 5.65
N MET A 132 -12.20 9.00 6.63
CA MET A 132 -12.47 7.65 7.10
C MET A 132 -13.39 7.67 8.31
N ILE A 133 -14.51 6.96 8.26
CA ILE A 133 -15.37 6.73 9.41
C ILE A 133 -14.91 5.47 10.11
N LYS A 134 -14.52 5.63 11.38
CA LYS A 134 -14.13 4.52 12.26
C LYS A 134 -15.30 4.12 13.14
N GLY A 135 -15.55 2.84 13.27
CA GLY A 135 -16.66 2.33 14.08
C GLY A 135 -16.30 1.02 14.78
N TYR A 136 -17.28 0.54 15.56
CA TYR A 136 -17.17 -0.66 16.37
C TYR A 136 -18.40 -1.55 16.14
N LYS A 137 -18.20 -2.80 15.74
CA LYS A 137 -19.26 -3.76 15.56
C LYS A 137 -18.84 -5.12 16.15
N GLU A 138 -19.67 -5.67 17.05
CA GLU A 138 -19.47 -7.03 17.63
C GLU A 138 -18.05 -7.29 18.20
N ARG A 139 -17.42 -6.25 18.79
CA ARG A 139 -16.03 -6.24 19.32
C ARG A 139 -14.94 -6.14 18.26
N GLU A 140 -15.28 -5.90 17.00
CA GLU A 140 -14.33 -5.64 15.94
C GLU A 140 -14.31 -4.16 15.54
N HIS A 141 -13.13 -3.61 15.29
CA HIS A 141 -12.97 -2.29 14.72
C HIS A 141 -13.19 -2.37 13.22
N PHE A 142 -13.92 -1.39 12.67
CA PHE A 142 -14.00 -1.23 11.23
C PHE A 142 -13.67 0.20 10.81
N GLN A 143 -13.24 0.34 9.57
CA GLN A 143 -13.01 1.63 8.91
C GLN A 143 -13.71 1.59 7.56
N ILE A 144 -14.40 2.68 7.22
CA ILE A 144 -15.13 2.83 5.96
C ILE A 144 -14.75 4.18 5.37
N GLU A 145 -14.39 4.21 4.09
CA GLU A 145 -14.21 5.45 3.36
C GLU A 145 -15.55 6.18 3.24
N SER A 146 -15.56 7.49 3.47
CA SER A 146 -16.82 8.24 3.43
C SER A 146 -17.51 8.14 2.06
N ASP A 147 -16.74 7.99 0.99
CA ASP A 147 -17.24 7.85 -0.36
C ASP A 147 -17.98 6.53 -0.62
N ASP A 148 -17.73 5.50 0.20
CA ASP A 148 -18.43 4.21 0.14
C ASP A 148 -19.79 4.25 0.87
N ILE A 149 -20.07 5.33 1.60
CA ILE A 149 -21.27 5.44 2.41
C ILE A 149 -22.39 6.08 1.59
N MET A 150 -23.54 5.41 1.53
CA MET A 150 -24.75 5.97 0.95
C MET A 150 -25.51 6.85 1.94
N TYR A 151 -25.74 6.33 3.13
CA TYR A 151 -26.34 7.10 4.23
C TYR A 151 -26.01 6.50 5.60
N ILE A 152 -26.17 7.33 6.61
CA ILE A 152 -25.98 6.97 8.02
C ILE A 152 -27.33 7.23 8.73
N SER A 153 -27.83 6.25 9.46
CA SER A 153 -29.03 6.39 10.26
C SER A 153 -28.80 5.98 11.71
N ILE A 154 -29.51 6.66 12.63
CA ILE A 154 -29.43 6.37 14.06
C ILE A 154 -30.41 5.23 14.38
N ALA A 155 -29.88 4.19 15.05
CA ALA A 155 -30.68 3.09 15.58
C ALA A 155 -30.72 3.16 17.11
N ARG A 156 -31.64 2.38 17.75
CA ARG A 156 -31.80 2.37 19.21
C ARG A 156 -30.53 2.02 19.99
N ARG A 157 -29.58 1.30 19.38
CA ARG A 157 -28.32 0.88 19.97
C ARG A 157 -27.17 1.03 18.98
N GLY A 158 -26.94 2.26 18.50
CA GLY A 158 -25.82 2.54 17.61
C GLY A 158 -26.23 3.26 16.32
N THR A 159 -25.47 3.04 15.28
CA THR A 159 -25.63 3.71 13.99
C THR A 159 -25.62 2.66 12.89
N ASN A 160 -26.56 2.73 11.96
CA ASN A 160 -26.53 1.94 10.74
C ASN A 160 -25.79 2.72 9.66
N ILE A 161 -24.90 2.06 8.96
CA ILE A 161 -24.15 2.61 7.83
C ILE A 161 -24.45 1.72 6.61
N ASP A 162 -25.08 2.29 5.61
CA ASP A 162 -25.29 1.62 4.33
C ASP A 162 -24.19 2.01 3.35
N ARG A 163 -23.67 1.02 2.66
CA ARG A 163 -22.59 1.15 1.68
C ARG A 163 -23.13 1.11 0.26
N LYS A 164 -22.41 1.77 -0.66
CA LYS A 164 -22.61 1.57 -2.09
C LYS A 164 -22.37 0.10 -2.43
N SER A 165 -23.26 -0.52 -3.18
CA SER A 165 -23.05 -1.86 -3.71
C SER A 165 -21.94 -1.78 -4.75
N VAL A 166 -20.89 -2.58 -4.56
CA VAL A 166 -19.92 -2.82 -5.63
C VAL A 166 -20.61 -3.75 -6.63
N VAL A 167 -20.94 -3.23 -7.80
CA VAL A 167 -21.48 -4.00 -8.93
C VAL A 167 -20.32 -4.62 -9.71
#